data_703b82889c2285080c15a7bdcc4a93a0
#
_entry.id   703b82889c2285080c15a7bdcc4a93a0
#
_cell.length_a   1.000
_cell.length_b   1.000
_cell.length_c   1.000
_cell.angle_alpha   90.00
_cell.angle_beta   90.00
_cell.angle_gamma   90.00
#
_symmetry.space_group_name_H-M   'P 1'
#
loop_
_entity.id
_entity.type
_entity.pdbx_description
1 polymer ?
#
loop_
_entity_poly.entity_id
_entity_poly.type
_entity_poly.pdbx_seq_one_letter_code
_entity_poly.pdbx_strand_id
1 'polypeptide(L)'
;MAGPGGSVMSVEGLAAAPVRTALLVCVLLGTGIGWGLTISLATIATSTGLSALTVALWSALSGSIILSVIVALRRKRLVLDKAHLAFYAVTGFVGTAFPHALSFQVAMHLPAGNRAIVYALIPMITLGMSILMAIEKPSWKRFGGISLGLAAMAILLLPGAHVPVEGELFWTAVTLVIAISYAVENVYVGLRRPSRLDGVTALWGMTTAGALMLVPAVWLSGAPMLLPFDFSIAEGAILLSTLSHLLAYAGLLFMISNGGVVFGSQVSYIVTPAAIIWGIVLLGEQLTLGISISLALILAGLALIKPNPKRRSGPPVG
;
A
#
# COMPACT_ATOMS: atom_id res chain seq x y z
N MET A 1 -23.43 -33.35 -51.60
CA MET A 1 -22.73 -32.08 -51.87
C MET A 1 -22.91 -31.17 -50.68
N ALA A 2 -21.96 -31.11 -49.79
CA ALA A 2 -21.97 -30.23 -48.63
C ALA A 2 -20.88 -29.18 -48.86
N GLY A 3 -21.24 -27.89 -48.86
CA GLY A 3 -20.32 -26.78 -49.04
C GLY A 3 -19.59 -26.44 -47.71
N PRO A 4 -18.37 -25.94 -47.78
CA PRO A 4 -17.61 -25.58 -46.58
C PRO A 4 -18.04 -24.21 -46.04
N GLY A 5 -18.55 -24.17 -44.82
CA GLY A 5 -18.77 -22.95 -44.06
C GLY A 5 -17.47 -22.33 -43.58
N GLY A 6 -16.97 -21.32 -44.29
CA GLY A 6 -15.85 -20.50 -43.83
C GLY A 6 -16.27 -19.68 -42.64
N SER A 7 -15.62 -19.91 -41.50
CA SER A 7 -15.71 -19.06 -40.31
C SER A 7 -15.06 -17.71 -40.62
N VAL A 8 -15.85 -16.67 -40.80
CA VAL A 8 -15.38 -15.28 -40.82
C VAL A 8 -14.92 -14.95 -39.40
N MET A 9 -13.61 -14.97 -39.16
CA MET A 9 -13.02 -14.41 -37.95
C MET A 9 -13.35 -12.90 -37.96
N SER A 10 -14.17 -12.48 -37.02
CA SER A 10 -14.56 -11.09 -36.87
C SER A 10 -13.36 -10.22 -36.57
N VAL A 11 -13.12 -9.24 -37.42
CA VAL A 11 -12.00 -8.27 -37.34
C VAL A 11 -12.13 -7.35 -36.10
N GLU A 12 -13.24 -7.39 -35.37
CA GLU A 12 -13.49 -6.56 -34.16
C GLU A 12 -12.67 -6.97 -32.92
N GLY A 13 -12.21 -8.20 -32.84
CA GLY A 13 -11.45 -8.65 -31.66
C GLY A 13 -9.99 -8.17 -31.61
N LEU A 14 -9.40 -7.78 -32.74
CA LEU A 14 -7.98 -7.39 -32.84
C LEU A 14 -7.71 -5.92 -32.53
N ALA A 15 -8.70 -5.03 -32.68
CA ALA A 15 -8.52 -3.59 -32.42
C ALA A 15 -8.71 -3.20 -30.92
N ALA A 16 -9.45 -3.98 -30.16
CA ALA A 16 -9.73 -3.69 -28.75
C ALA A 16 -8.59 -4.08 -27.77
N ALA A 17 -7.73 -5.01 -28.15
CA ALA A 17 -6.64 -5.49 -27.29
C ALA A 17 -5.57 -4.43 -26.96
N PRO A 18 -5.06 -3.61 -27.91
CA PRO A 18 -4.02 -2.62 -27.61
C PRO A 18 -4.55 -1.46 -26.74
N VAL A 19 -5.79 -1.04 -26.93
CA VAL A 19 -6.41 0.01 -26.12
C VAL A 19 -6.58 -0.45 -24.67
N ARG A 20 -6.99 -1.70 -24.45
CA ARG A 20 -7.15 -2.28 -23.11
C ARG A 20 -5.80 -2.40 -22.38
N THR A 21 -4.74 -2.78 -23.07
CA THR A 21 -3.38 -2.87 -22.49
C THR A 21 -2.86 -1.49 -22.11
N ALA A 22 -3.01 -0.48 -22.97
CA ALA A 22 -2.62 0.89 -22.67
C ALA A 22 -3.35 1.44 -21.44
N LEU A 23 -4.67 1.22 -21.33
CA LEU A 23 -5.43 1.62 -20.14
C LEU A 23 -4.90 0.96 -18.86
N LEU A 24 -4.62 -0.35 -18.89
CA LEU A 24 -4.06 -1.07 -17.73
C LEU A 24 -2.70 -0.51 -17.32
N VAL A 25 -1.84 -0.17 -18.28
CA VAL A 25 -0.55 0.47 -18.00
C VAL A 25 -0.73 1.88 -17.43
N CYS A 26 -1.63 2.69 -17.95
CA CYS A 26 -1.93 4.02 -17.39
C CYS A 26 -2.46 3.92 -15.94
N VAL A 27 -3.35 2.96 -15.68
CA VAL A 27 -3.85 2.72 -14.31
C VAL A 27 -2.73 2.24 -13.39
N LEU A 28 -1.83 1.37 -13.86
CA LEU A 28 -0.66 0.92 -13.10
C LEU A 28 0.24 2.08 -12.70
N LEU A 29 0.59 2.94 -13.65
CA LEU A 29 1.42 4.12 -13.40
C LEU A 29 0.71 5.09 -12.44
N GLY A 30 -0.55 5.43 -12.71
CA GLY A 30 -1.34 6.33 -11.85
C GLY A 30 -1.48 5.81 -10.42
N THR A 31 -1.72 4.51 -10.25
CA THR A 31 -1.78 3.85 -8.94
C THR A 31 -0.44 3.93 -8.19
N GLY A 32 0.65 3.59 -8.86
CA GLY A 32 1.98 3.62 -8.23
C GLY A 32 2.44 5.04 -7.88
N ILE A 33 2.22 6.00 -8.78
CA ILE A 33 2.51 7.42 -8.56
C ILE A 33 1.68 7.97 -7.41
N GLY A 34 0.38 7.67 -7.37
CA GLY A 34 -0.53 8.10 -6.32
C GLY A 34 -0.14 7.54 -4.94
N TRP A 35 0.18 6.25 -4.83
CA TRP A 35 0.66 5.71 -3.56
C TRP A 35 2.03 6.27 -3.17
N GLY A 36 2.97 6.45 -4.12
CA GLY A 36 4.25 7.10 -3.85
C GLY A 36 4.09 8.50 -3.28
N LEU A 37 3.12 9.27 -3.77
CA LEU A 37 2.80 10.62 -3.30
C LEU A 37 2.40 10.63 -1.82
N THR A 38 1.65 9.64 -1.33
CA THR A 38 1.18 9.60 0.07
C THR A 38 2.32 9.60 1.08
N ILE A 39 3.50 9.08 0.71
CA ILE A 39 4.68 9.03 1.59
C ILE A 39 5.22 10.45 1.85
N SER A 40 5.30 11.30 0.82
CA SER A 40 5.71 12.70 0.97
C SER A 40 4.63 13.55 1.63
N LEU A 41 3.35 13.33 1.30
CA LEU A 41 2.23 14.02 1.93
C LEU A 41 2.15 13.76 3.44
N ALA A 42 2.58 12.60 3.92
CA ALA A 42 2.67 12.32 5.35
C ALA A 42 3.65 13.28 6.06
N THR A 43 4.80 13.59 5.45
CA THR A 43 5.74 14.59 5.97
C THR A 43 5.12 15.98 5.97
N ILE A 44 4.45 16.39 4.89
CA ILE A 44 3.79 17.68 4.80
C ILE A 44 2.68 17.81 5.85
N ALA A 45 1.88 16.76 6.04
CA ALA A 45 0.80 16.73 7.03
C ALA A 45 1.30 16.90 8.48
N THR A 46 2.53 16.47 8.77
CA THR A 46 3.13 16.57 10.11
C THR A 46 4.08 17.77 10.28
N SER A 47 4.40 18.49 9.21
CA SER A 47 5.36 19.61 9.25
C SER A 47 4.86 20.87 9.97
N THR A 48 3.55 21.00 10.20
CA THR A 48 2.92 22.18 10.82
C THR A 48 2.78 22.06 12.34
N GLY A 49 3.38 21.05 12.97
CA GLY A 49 3.30 20.84 14.42
C GLY A 49 2.05 20.10 14.89
N LEU A 50 1.22 19.60 13.96
CA LEU A 50 0.11 18.70 14.32
C LEU A 50 0.65 17.38 14.90
N SER A 51 -0.03 16.88 15.94
CA SER A 51 0.31 15.57 16.48
C SER A 51 0.15 14.46 15.43
N ALA A 52 1.14 13.58 15.32
CA ALA A 52 1.10 12.42 14.42
C ALA A 52 -0.16 11.56 14.62
N LEU A 53 -0.62 11.41 15.87
CA LEU A 53 -1.86 10.67 16.18
C LEU A 53 -3.10 11.41 15.67
N THR A 54 -3.15 12.73 15.78
CA THR A 54 -4.24 13.55 15.22
C THR A 54 -4.30 13.40 13.71
N VAL A 55 -3.15 13.50 13.04
CA VAL A 55 -3.04 13.30 11.58
C VAL A 55 -3.49 11.88 11.19
N ALA A 56 -3.05 10.86 11.93
CA ALA A 56 -3.47 9.47 11.71
C ALA A 56 -4.98 9.28 11.83
N LEU A 57 -5.58 9.84 12.89
CA LEU A 57 -7.02 9.81 13.11
C LEU A 57 -7.78 10.46 11.95
N TRP A 58 -7.41 11.67 11.56
CA TRP A 58 -8.13 12.40 10.50
C TRP A 58 -7.90 11.80 9.12
N SER A 59 -6.74 11.21 8.84
CA SER A 59 -6.52 10.43 7.63
C SER A 59 -7.46 9.21 7.56
N ALA A 60 -7.61 8.47 8.66
CA ALA A 60 -8.50 7.32 8.72
C ALA A 60 -9.98 7.74 8.72
N LEU A 61 -10.36 8.81 9.43
CA LEU A 61 -11.73 9.33 9.48
C LEU A 61 -12.18 9.84 8.11
N SER A 62 -11.38 10.66 7.44
CA SER A 62 -11.71 11.17 6.11
C SER A 62 -11.88 10.02 5.10
N GLY A 63 -11.01 9.02 5.14
CA GLY A 63 -11.14 7.80 4.34
C GLY A 63 -12.41 7.03 4.66
N SER A 64 -12.74 6.84 5.94
CA SER A 64 -13.96 6.17 6.40
C SER A 64 -15.21 6.91 5.93
N ILE A 65 -15.24 8.25 6.03
CA ILE A 65 -16.37 9.08 5.59
C ILE A 65 -16.56 8.94 4.07
N ILE A 66 -15.51 9.12 3.28
CA ILE A 66 -15.56 9.01 1.82
C ILE A 66 -16.04 7.62 1.40
N LEU A 67 -15.48 6.57 2.00
CA LEU A 67 -15.88 5.19 1.69
C LEU A 67 -17.30 4.89 2.14
N SER A 68 -17.78 5.47 3.26
CA SER A 68 -19.16 5.34 3.71
C SER A 68 -20.13 5.91 2.69
N VAL A 69 -19.82 7.09 2.12
CA VAL A 69 -20.61 7.69 1.03
C VAL A 69 -20.60 6.78 -0.20
N ILE A 70 -19.42 6.26 -0.60
CA ILE A 70 -19.31 5.37 -1.77
C ILE A 70 -20.13 4.08 -1.56
N VAL A 71 -20.05 3.46 -0.40
CA VAL A 71 -20.80 2.23 -0.08
C VAL A 71 -22.31 2.50 -0.05
N ALA A 72 -22.75 3.65 0.53
CA ALA A 72 -24.13 4.07 0.53
C ALA A 72 -24.68 4.30 -0.90
N LEU A 73 -23.92 5.02 -1.74
CA LEU A 73 -24.29 5.28 -3.14
C LEU A 73 -24.37 3.98 -3.96
N ARG A 74 -23.52 3.00 -3.66
CA ARG A 74 -23.58 1.67 -4.28
C ARG A 74 -24.74 0.81 -3.79
N ARG A 75 -25.50 1.27 -2.80
CA ARG A 75 -26.61 0.54 -2.16
C ARG A 75 -26.21 -0.86 -1.70
N LYS A 76 -24.94 -1.05 -1.31
CA LYS A 76 -24.43 -2.32 -0.81
C LYS A 76 -24.91 -2.54 0.61
N ARG A 77 -25.42 -3.73 0.89
CA ARG A 77 -25.76 -4.13 2.27
C ARG A 77 -24.47 -4.39 3.02
N LEU A 78 -24.29 -3.71 4.16
CA LEU A 78 -23.19 -3.97 5.07
C LEU A 78 -23.45 -5.29 5.79
N VAL A 79 -22.50 -6.19 5.74
CA VAL A 79 -22.55 -7.45 6.48
C VAL A 79 -21.73 -7.25 7.75
N LEU A 80 -22.39 -7.30 8.89
CA LEU A 80 -21.81 -7.03 10.22
C LEU A 80 -21.93 -8.26 11.14
N ASP A 81 -21.82 -9.46 10.57
CA ASP A 81 -21.72 -10.68 11.35
C ASP A 81 -20.34 -10.79 12.05
N LYS A 82 -20.22 -11.76 12.97
CA LYS A 82 -18.99 -11.95 13.77
C LYS A 82 -17.74 -12.13 12.91
N ALA A 83 -17.84 -12.81 11.75
CA ALA A 83 -16.70 -13.07 10.88
C ALA A 83 -16.23 -11.79 10.18
N HIS A 84 -17.18 -10.97 9.67
CA HIS A 84 -16.87 -9.68 9.05
C HIS A 84 -16.34 -8.68 10.08
N LEU A 85 -16.94 -8.57 11.27
CA LEU A 85 -16.48 -7.69 12.33
C LEU A 85 -15.06 -8.07 12.81
N ALA A 86 -14.78 -9.37 12.99
CA ALA A 86 -13.43 -9.84 13.33
C ALA A 86 -12.43 -9.51 12.22
N PHE A 87 -12.81 -9.68 10.95
CA PHE A 87 -11.98 -9.31 9.81
C PHE A 87 -11.67 -7.81 9.79
N TYR A 88 -12.69 -6.95 9.95
CA TYR A 88 -12.52 -5.50 10.00
C TYR A 88 -11.66 -5.06 11.21
N ALA A 89 -11.88 -5.67 12.39
CA ALA A 89 -11.12 -5.34 13.58
C ALA A 89 -9.61 -5.67 13.41
N VAL A 90 -9.29 -6.89 12.94
CA VAL A 90 -7.90 -7.28 12.75
C VAL A 90 -7.25 -6.44 11.66
N THR A 91 -7.87 -6.32 10.48
CA THR A 91 -7.30 -5.52 9.37
C THR A 91 -7.28 -4.03 9.69
N GLY A 92 -8.28 -3.52 10.41
CA GLY A 92 -8.31 -2.14 10.90
C GLY A 92 -7.18 -1.84 11.87
N PHE A 93 -6.82 -2.80 12.72
CA PHE A 93 -5.67 -2.64 13.62
C PHE A 93 -4.35 -2.72 12.87
N VAL A 94 -4.05 -3.85 12.19
CA VAL A 94 -2.74 -4.07 11.58
C VAL A 94 -2.54 -3.33 10.26
N GLY A 95 -3.61 -2.95 9.55
CA GLY A 95 -3.55 -2.25 8.26
C GLY A 95 -3.84 -0.76 8.34
N THR A 96 -4.44 -0.27 9.42
CA THR A 96 -4.79 1.16 9.54
C THR A 96 -4.32 1.77 10.85
N ALA A 97 -4.89 1.40 12.00
CA ALA A 97 -4.66 2.12 13.24
C ALA A 97 -3.18 2.12 13.67
N PHE A 98 -2.60 0.94 13.80
CA PHE A 98 -1.23 0.77 14.24
C PHE A 98 -0.21 1.35 13.24
N PRO A 99 -0.25 0.98 11.93
CA PRO A 99 0.71 1.54 10.98
C PRO A 99 0.53 3.05 10.75
N HIS A 100 -0.69 3.59 10.74
CA HIS A 100 -0.89 5.04 10.58
C HIS A 100 -0.33 5.83 11.77
N ALA A 101 -0.62 5.39 13.02
CA ALA A 101 -0.08 6.03 14.21
C ALA A 101 1.46 6.14 14.16
N LEU A 102 2.13 5.05 13.74
CA LEU A 102 3.58 5.03 13.64
C LEU A 102 4.11 5.73 12.38
N SER A 103 3.44 5.59 11.22
CA SER A 103 3.91 6.17 9.95
C SER A 103 3.98 7.69 9.99
N PHE A 104 2.99 8.35 10.59
CA PHE A 104 3.02 9.81 10.74
C PHE A 104 4.06 10.25 11.79
N GLN A 105 4.30 9.44 12.82
CA GLN A 105 5.39 9.70 13.77
C GLN A 105 6.76 9.57 13.07
N VAL A 106 6.98 8.51 12.31
CA VAL A 106 8.22 8.33 11.52
C VAL A 106 8.40 9.43 10.48
N ALA A 107 7.31 9.94 9.89
CA ALA A 107 7.36 11.01 8.88
C ALA A 107 7.95 12.33 9.42
N MET A 108 7.93 12.54 10.73
CA MET A 108 8.56 13.67 11.41
C MET A 108 10.08 13.52 11.55
N HIS A 109 10.61 12.31 11.37
CA HIS A 109 12.00 11.98 11.68
C HIS A 109 12.79 11.42 10.50
N LEU A 110 12.15 10.71 9.56
CA LEU A 110 12.85 10.10 8.43
C LEU A 110 12.42 10.72 7.10
N PRO A 111 13.37 10.94 6.17
CA PRO A 111 13.08 11.32 4.80
C PRO A 111 12.13 10.35 4.09
N ALA A 112 11.33 10.85 3.15
CA ALA A 112 10.38 10.05 2.40
C ALA A 112 11.07 8.95 1.57
N GLY A 113 12.23 9.24 0.98
CA GLY A 113 13.03 8.27 0.24
C GLY A 113 13.48 7.08 1.10
N ASN A 114 13.95 7.33 2.34
CA ASN A 114 14.34 6.27 3.27
C ASN A 114 13.15 5.37 3.62
N ARG A 115 12.00 5.96 3.94
CA ARG A 115 10.75 5.23 4.23
C ARG A 115 10.28 4.41 3.04
N ALA A 116 10.36 4.95 1.82
CA ALA A 116 9.97 4.26 0.60
C ALA A 116 10.78 2.98 0.36
N ILE A 117 12.10 3.01 0.62
CA ILE A 117 12.97 1.83 0.50
C ILE A 117 12.58 0.76 1.51
N VAL A 118 12.31 1.14 2.77
CA VAL A 118 11.88 0.17 3.79
C VAL A 118 10.50 -0.42 3.45
N TYR A 119 9.55 0.39 2.99
CA TYR A 119 8.23 -0.10 2.58
C TYR A 119 8.29 -1.01 1.34
N ALA A 120 9.29 -0.87 0.49
CA ALA A 120 9.50 -1.79 -0.63
C ALA A 120 9.85 -3.23 -0.19
N LEU A 121 10.20 -3.45 1.09
CA LEU A 121 10.37 -4.77 1.68
C LEU A 121 9.04 -5.48 1.98
N ILE A 122 7.90 -4.78 2.00
CA ILE A 122 6.60 -5.37 2.33
C ILE A 122 6.29 -6.63 1.50
N PRO A 123 6.43 -6.64 0.16
CA PRO A 123 6.20 -7.86 -0.62
C PRO A 123 7.17 -8.99 -0.27
N MET A 124 8.41 -8.65 0.08
CA MET A 124 9.44 -9.64 0.45
C MET A 124 9.15 -10.26 1.80
N ILE A 125 8.75 -9.45 2.79
CA ILE A 125 8.33 -9.91 4.12
C ILE A 125 7.06 -10.76 3.99
N THR A 126 6.07 -10.31 3.21
CA THR A 126 4.84 -11.08 2.92
C THR A 126 5.15 -12.44 2.32
N LEU A 127 6.09 -12.51 1.37
CA LEU A 127 6.54 -13.76 0.78
C LEU A 127 7.25 -14.66 1.80
N GLY A 128 8.17 -14.10 2.60
CA GLY A 128 8.86 -14.82 3.67
C GLY A 128 7.87 -15.46 4.64
N MET A 129 6.89 -14.69 5.13
CA MET A 129 5.82 -15.18 5.99
C MET A 129 4.98 -16.27 5.30
N SER A 130 4.65 -16.09 4.01
CA SER A 130 3.89 -17.07 3.24
C SER A 130 4.64 -18.39 3.06
N ILE A 131 5.97 -18.36 2.94
CA ILE A 131 6.84 -19.54 2.90
C ILE A 131 6.85 -20.24 4.28
N LEU A 132 7.06 -19.46 5.36
CA LEU A 132 7.07 -20.01 6.73
C LEU A 132 5.74 -20.66 7.11
N MET A 133 4.62 -20.13 6.64
CA MET A 133 3.28 -20.69 6.85
C MET A 133 2.92 -21.80 5.84
N ALA A 134 3.86 -22.25 5.01
CA ALA A 134 3.65 -23.25 3.95
C ALA A 134 2.56 -22.89 2.92
N ILE A 135 2.20 -21.60 2.82
CA ILE A 135 1.26 -21.06 1.83
C ILE A 135 1.94 -21.03 0.45
N GLU A 136 3.21 -20.63 0.41
CA GLU A 136 4.02 -20.56 -0.81
C GLU A 136 5.22 -21.51 -0.73
N LYS A 137 5.60 -22.05 -1.90
CA LYS A 137 6.78 -22.93 -1.98
C LYS A 137 8.07 -22.11 -2.03
N PRO A 138 9.11 -22.49 -1.27
CA PRO A 138 10.41 -21.86 -1.36
C PRO A 138 11.02 -22.07 -2.75
N SER A 139 11.81 -21.11 -3.23
CA SER A 139 12.64 -21.23 -4.44
C SER A 139 13.87 -20.37 -4.33
N TRP A 140 14.96 -20.77 -4.98
CA TRP A 140 16.23 -20.03 -4.97
C TRP A 140 16.08 -18.60 -5.51
N LYS A 141 15.22 -18.39 -6.52
CA LYS A 141 14.92 -17.04 -7.05
C LYS A 141 14.28 -16.15 -6.00
N ARG A 142 13.34 -16.69 -5.22
CA ARG A 142 12.64 -15.95 -4.15
C ARG A 142 13.58 -15.63 -2.99
N PHE A 143 14.45 -16.57 -2.60
CA PHE A 143 15.49 -16.31 -1.61
C PHE A 143 16.46 -15.22 -2.09
N GLY A 144 16.91 -15.27 -3.36
CA GLY A 144 17.74 -14.24 -3.96
C GLY A 144 17.07 -12.86 -3.91
N GLY A 145 15.75 -12.79 -4.20
CA GLY A 145 14.98 -11.54 -4.11
C GLY A 145 14.93 -10.98 -2.68
N ILE A 146 14.65 -11.82 -1.69
CA ILE A 146 14.65 -11.42 -0.27
C ILE A 146 16.05 -10.94 0.16
N SER A 147 17.10 -11.64 -0.25
CA SER A 147 18.49 -11.27 0.07
C SER A 147 18.88 -9.93 -0.53
N LEU A 148 18.44 -9.62 -1.77
CA LEU A 148 18.65 -8.31 -2.38
C LEU A 148 17.93 -7.19 -1.61
N GLY A 149 16.73 -7.46 -1.13
CA GLY A 149 16.00 -6.51 -0.27
C GLY A 149 16.72 -6.23 1.04
N LEU A 150 17.22 -7.27 1.71
CA LEU A 150 18.01 -7.12 2.93
C LEU A 150 19.34 -6.38 2.65
N ALA A 151 20.00 -6.66 1.54
CA ALA A 151 21.20 -5.93 1.13
C ALA A 151 20.91 -4.44 0.87
N ALA A 152 19.79 -4.12 0.22
CA ALA A 152 19.36 -2.75 0.01
C ALA A 152 19.15 -2.01 1.34
N MET A 153 18.51 -2.66 2.30
CA MET A 153 18.31 -2.09 3.63
C MET A 153 19.66 -1.91 4.38
N ALA A 154 20.56 -2.89 4.28
CA ALA A 154 21.88 -2.79 4.88
C ALA A 154 22.68 -1.62 4.30
N ILE A 155 22.64 -1.41 2.97
CA ILE A 155 23.29 -0.27 2.31
C ILE A 155 22.67 1.05 2.75
N LEU A 156 21.34 1.12 2.88
CA LEU A 156 20.67 2.33 3.37
C LEU A 156 21.16 2.74 4.78
N LEU A 157 21.54 1.80 5.63
CA LEU A 157 22.03 2.04 6.99
C LEU A 157 23.53 2.31 7.07
N LEU A 158 24.26 2.26 5.95
CA LEU A 158 25.70 2.56 5.96
C LEU A 158 25.94 4.07 6.16
N PRO A 159 26.94 4.45 6.99
CA PRO A 159 27.36 5.85 7.12
C PRO A 159 27.67 6.47 5.75
N GLY A 160 27.10 7.64 5.44
CA GLY A 160 27.29 8.32 4.18
C GLY A 160 26.39 7.84 3.03
N ALA A 161 25.55 6.84 3.24
CA ALA A 161 24.58 6.41 2.25
C ALA A 161 23.44 7.42 2.03
N HIS A 162 23.18 8.26 3.01
CA HIS A 162 22.10 9.25 3.04
C HIS A 162 22.51 10.42 3.95
N VAL A 163 21.65 11.45 4.01
CA VAL A 163 21.84 12.57 4.94
C VAL A 163 21.61 12.06 6.36
N PRO A 164 22.59 12.21 7.30
CA PRO A 164 22.44 11.72 8.66
C PRO A 164 21.23 12.34 9.37
N VAL A 165 20.47 11.49 10.06
CA VAL A 165 19.27 11.87 10.82
C VAL A 165 19.43 11.37 12.26
N GLU A 166 19.07 12.21 13.23
CA GLU A 166 19.11 11.80 14.63
C GLU A 166 18.13 10.64 14.89
N GLY A 167 18.61 9.61 15.59
CA GLY A 167 17.81 8.43 15.91
C GLY A 167 17.43 7.57 14.68
N GLU A 168 18.15 7.69 13.59
CA GLU A 168 17.81 7.04 12.32
C GLU A 168 17.64 5.54 12.41
N LEU A 169 18.53 4.83 13.10
CA LEU A 169 18.43 3.39 13.28
C LEU A 169 17.11 3.02 13.98
N PHE A 170 16.74 3.77 15.02
CA PHE A 170 15.48 3.58 15.73
C PHE A 170 14.28 3.79 14.82
N TRP A 171 14.23 4.92 14.08
CA TRP A 171 13.11 5.23 13.23
C TRP A 171 13.02 4.31 12.00
N THR A 172 14.16 3.85 11.49
CA THR A 172 14.19 2.81 10.44
C THR A 172 13.66 1.48 10.97
N ALA A 173 14.01 1.09 12.20
CA ALA A 173 13.45 -0.10 12.84
C ALA A 173 11.93 0.04 13.05
N VAL A 174 11.44 1.21 13.49
CA VAL A 174 10.00 1.48 13.57
C VAL A 174 9.34 1.37 12.19
N THR A 175 9.97 1.90 11.13
CA THR A 175 9.46 1.77 9.76
C THR A 175 9.40 0.30 9.31
N LEU A 176 10.39 -0.50 9.71
CA LEU A 176 10.35 -1.95 9.43
C LEU A 176 9.20 -2.66 10.18
N VAL A 177 8.91 -2.26 11.42
CA VAL A 177 7.76 -2.77 12.17
C VAL A 177 6.45 -2.42 11.45
N ILE A 178 6.33 -1.23 10.88
CA ILE A 178 5.19 -0.84 10.03
C ILE A 178 5.11 -1.74 8.79
N ALA A 179 6.24 -1.98 8.11
CA ALA A 179 6.29 -2.86 6.94
C ALA A 179 5.88 -4.29 7.28
N ILE A 180 6.29 -4.81 8.45
CA ILE A 180 5.86 -6.11 8.97
C ILE A 180 4.34 -6.12 9.22
N SER A 181 3.78 -5.05 9.81
CA SER A 181 2.35 -4.94 10.05
C SER A 181 1.55 -5.04 8.75
N TYR A 182 1.95 -4.32 7.71
CA TYR A 182 1.34 -4.43 6.38
C TYR A 182 1.52 -5.81 5.75
N ALA A 183 2.65 -6.48 5.98
CA ALA A 183 2.86 -7.84 5.52
C ALA A 183 1.93 -8.84 6.23
N VAL A 184 1.73 -8.68 7.54
CA VAL A 184 0.75 -9.45 8.34
C VAL A 184 -0.66 -9.22 7.80
N GLU A 185 -1.03 -7.97 7.54
CA GLU A 185 -2.32 -7.63 6.92
C GLU A 185 -2.50 -8.36 5.59
N ASN A 186 -1.51 -8.28 4.68
CA ASN A 186 -1.58 -8.92 3.36
C ASN A 186 -1.81 -10.43 3.47
N VAL A 187 -1.08 -11.11 4.38
CA VAL A 187 -1.27 -12.54 4.63
C VAL A 187 -2.64 -12.82 5.23
N TYR A 188 -3.06 -12.04 6.22
CA TYR A 188 -4.36 -12.21 6.87
C TYR A 188 -5.52 -12.01 5.89
N VAL A 189 -5.48 -10.96 5.08
CA VAL A 189 -6.47 -10.71 4.01
C VAL A 189 -6.52 -11.88 3.03
N GLY A 190 -5.37 -12.40 2.63
CA GLY A 190 -5.29 -13.56 1.74
C GLY A 190 -5.90 -14.84 2.31
N LEU A 191 -5.86 -15.03 3.63
CA LEU A 191 -6.32 -16.24 4.30
C LEU A 191 -7.74 -16.14 4.87
N ARG A 192 -8.15 -14.96 5.32
CA ARG A 192 -9.32 -14.78 6.18
C ARG A 192 -10.41 -13.87 5.62
N ARG A 193 -10.20 -13.30 4.41
CA ARG A 193 -11.21 -12.45 3.80
C ARG A 193 -12.50 -13.25 3.55
N PRO A 194 -13.65 -12.79 4.07
CA PRO A 194 -14.94 -13.44 3.82
C PRO A 194 -15.27 -13.51 2.32
N SER A 195 -15.78 -14.64 1.86
CA SER A 195 -15.95 -14.96 0.42
C SER A 195 -16.89 -14.01 -0.34
N ARG A 196 -17.85 -13.37 0.37
CA ARG A 196 -18.82 -12.45 -0.23
C ARG A 196 -18.46 -10.97 -0.03
N LEU A 197 -17.33 -10.68 0.59
CA LEU A 197 -16.89 -9.33 0.89
C LEU A 197 -16.18 -8.73 -0.33
N ASP A 198 -16.78 -7.73 -0.97
CA ASP A 198 -16.12 -7.01 -2.06
C ASP A 198 -15.00 -6.08 -1.53
N GLY A 199 -14.06 -5.70 -2.43
CA GLY A 199 -12.87 -4.96 -2.03
C GLY A 199 -13.17 -3.58 -1.43
N VAL A 200 -14.18 -2.88 -1.94
CA VAL A 200 -14.54 -1.54 -1.45
C VAL A 200 -15.16 -1.62 -0.07
N THR A 201 -16.04 -2.58 0.17
CA THR A 201 -16.63 -2.82 1.49
C THR A 201 -15.57 -3.32 2.49
N ALA A 202 -14.61 -4.15 2.05
CA ALA A 202 -13.47 -4.55 2.87
C ALA A 202 -12.64 -3.34 3.30
N LEU A 203 -12.28 -2.46 2.34
CA LEU A 203 -11.53 -1.23 2.61
C LEU A 203 -12.30 -0.29 3.54
N TRP A 204 -13.62 -0.14 3.34
CA TRP A 204 -14.48 0.62 4.24
C TRP A 204 -14.42 0.09 5.67
N GLY A 205 -14.61 -1.22 5.83
CA GLY A 205 -14.64 -1.84 7.17
C GLY A 205 -13.31 -1.72 7.91
N MET A 206 -12.18 -1.98 7.23
CA MET A 206 -10.86 -1.86 7.85
C MET A 206 -10.51 -0.40 8.19
N THR A 207 -10.80 0.55 7.28
CA THR A 207 -10.51 1.97 7.52
C THR A 207 -11.39 2.51 8.65
N THR A 208 -12.67 2.15 8.68
CA THR A 208 -13.61 2.55 9.75
C THR A 208 -13.22 1.96 11.10
N ALA A 209 -12.89 0.67 11.15
CA ALA A 209 -12.43 0.03 12.39
C ALA A 209 -11.11 0.66 12.87
N GLY A 210 -10.17 0.94 11.97
CA GLY A 210 -8.93 1.62 12.30
C GLY A 210 -9.15 3.03 12.84
N ALA A 211 -10.04 3.82 12.22
CA ALA A 211 -10.42 5.14 12.71
C ALA A 211 -11.01 5.09 14.11
N LEU A 212 -11.94 4.15 14.37
CA LEU A 212 -12.54 3.95 15.70
C LEU A 212 -11.50 3.57 16.76
N MET A 213 -10.47 2.78 16.40
CA MET A 213 -9.39 2.41 17.31
C MET A 213 -8.42 3.57 17.59
N LEU A 214 -8.26 4.50 16.65
CA LEU A 214 -7.43 5.68 16.84
C LEU A 214 -8.07 6.71 17.78
N VAL A 215 -9.40 6.78 17.88
CA VAL A 215 -10.10 7.70 18.79
C VAL A 215 -9.60 7.57 20.24
N PRO A 216 -9.65 6.39 20.90
CA PRO A 216 -9.13 6.26 22.26
C PRO A 216 -7.61 6.48 22.34
N ALA A 217 -6.83 6.14 21.31
CA ALA A 217 -5.40 6.38 21.31
C ALA A 217 -5.07 7.88 21.34
N VAL A 218 -5.76 8.70 20.53
CA VAL A 218 -5.62 10.16 20.55
C VAL A 218 -6.05 10.72 21.89
N TRP A 219 -7.21 10.30 22.41
CA TRP A 219 -7.74 10.77 23.68
C TRP A 219 -6.80 10.48 24.86
N LEU A 220 -6.28 9.24 24.96
CA LEU A 220 -5.37 8.81 26.02
C LEU A 220 -3.99 9.49 25.93
N SER A 221 -3.55 9.86 24.73
CA SER A 221 -2.28 10.56 24.54
C SER A 221 -2.33 12.05 24.91
N GLY A 222 -3.53 12.61 25.15
CA GLY A 222 -3.73 14.05 25.34
C GLY A 222 -3.53 14.89 24.07
N ALA A 223 -3.37 14.25 22.90
CA ALA A 223 -3.26 14.96 21.63
C ALA A 223 -4.60 15.62 21.24
N PRO A 224 -4.57 16.77 20.51
CA PRO A 224 -5.80 17.41 20.05
C PRO A 224 -6.66 16.46 19.19
N MET A 225 -7.94 16.32 19.56
CA MET A 225 -8.89 15.50 18.80
C MET A 225 -9.32 16.16 17.48
N LEU A 226 -9.33 17.47 17.43
CA LEU A 226 -9.81 18.25 16.28
C LEU A 226 -8.64 18.88 15.53
N LEU A 227 -8.78 18.96 14.20
CA LEU A 227 -7.95 19.83 13.38
C LEU A 227 -8.37 21.29 13.60
N PRO A 228 -7.47 22.26 13.37
CA PRO A 228 -7.79 23.70 13.45
C PRO A 228 -8.88 24.13 12.46
N PHE A 229 -9.05 23.43 11.34
CA PHE A 229 -9.95 23.77 10.22
C PHE A 229 -9.69 25.17 9.65
N ASP A 230 -8.41 25.52 9.57
CA ASP A 230 -7.92 26.79 9.05
C ASP A 230 -7.49 26.74 7.58
N PHE A 231 -7.82 25.62 6.90
CA PHE A 231 -7.40 25.32 5.53
C PHE A 231 -5.87 25.31 5.35
N SER A 232 -5.17 24.84 6.35
CA SER A 232 -3.72 24.73 6.34
C SER A 232 -3.21 23.74 5.29
N ILE A 233 -1.92 23.87 4.96
CA ILE A 233 -1.25 22.91 4.06
C ILE A 233 -1.28 21.48 4.62
N ALA A 234 -1.29 21.33 5.94
CA ALA A 234 -1.38 20.02 6.59
C ALA A 234 -2.74 19.36 6.34
N GLU A 235 -3.84 20.11 6.50
CA GLU A 235 -5.19 19.61 6.23
C GLU A 235 -5.36 19.25 4.77
N GLY A 236 -4.84 20.07 3.86
CA GLY A 236 -4.78 19.78 2.43
C GLY A 236 -3.99 18.50 2.14
N ALA A 237 -2.86 18.29 2.80
CA ALA A 237 -2.03 17.11 2.64
C ALA A 237 -2.73 15.84 3.18
N ILE A 238 -3.43 15.92 4.31
CA ILE A 238 -4.24 14.81 4.87
C ILE A 238 -5.31 14.40 3.85
N LEU A 239 -6.09 15.36 3.35
CA LEU A 239 -7.16 15.06 2.40
C LEU A 239 -6.62 14.52 1.08
N LEU A 240 -5.59 15.16 0.51
CA LEU A 240 -4.97 14.71 -0.73
C LEU A 240 -4.34 13.32 -0.60
N SER A 241 -3.68 13.04 0.53
CA SER A 241 -3.12 11.71 0.83
C SER A 241 -4.23 10.65 0.89
N THR A 242 -5.33 10.96 1.58
CA THR A 242 -6.49 10.07 1.67
C THR A 242 -7.08 9.79 0.28
N LEU A 243 -7.34 10.84 -0.52
CA LEU A 243 -7.88 10.68 -1.88
C LEU A 243 -6.93 9.90 -2.78
N SER A 244 -5.63 10.20 -2.74
CA SER A 244 -4.61 9.45 -3.50
C SER A 244 -4.59 7.98 -3.13
N HIS A 245 -4.67 7.66 -1.84
CA HIS A 245 -4.73 6.28 -1.36
C HIS A 245 -5.99 5.55 -1.85
N LEU A 246 -7.16 6.17 -1.73
CA LEU A 246 -8.42 5.57 -2.18
C LEU A 246 -8.46 5.35 -3.70
N LEU A 247 -7.98 6.32 -4.48
CA LEU A 247 -7.88 6.20 -5.94
C LEU A 247 -6.88 5.11 -6.35
N ALA A 248 -5.73 5.06 -5.69
CA ALA A 248 -4.74 4.04 -5.95
C ALA A 248 -5.27 2.64 -5.59
N TYR A 249 -6.00 2.50 -4.48
CA TYR A 249 -6.63 1.23 -4.12
C TYR A 249 -7.71 0.82 -5.14
N ALA A 250 -8.52 1.77 -5.61
CA ALA A 250 -9.49 1.52 -6.69
C ALA A 250 -8.80 1.08 -7.98
N GLY A 251 -7.68 1.72 -8.34
CA GLY A 251 -6.83 1.34 -9.46
C GLY A 251 -6.28 -0.08 -9.32
N LEU A 252 -5.80 -0.45 -8.13
CA LEU A 252 -5.34 -1.82 -7.84
C LEU A 252 -6.46 -2.85 -8.04
N LEU A 253 -7.66 -2.59 -7.49
CA LEU A 253 -8.80 -3.47 -7.69
C LEU A 253 -9.19 -3.61 -9.16
N PHE A 254 -9.15 -2.50 -9.92
CA PHE A 254 -9.39 -2.52 -11.35
C PHE A 254 -8.34 -3.36 -12.10
N MET A 255 -7.06 -3.20 -11.78
CA MET A 255 -5.97 -3.99 -12.37
C MET A 255 -6.12 -5.48 -12.08
N ILE A 256 -6.44 -5.85 -10.83
CA ILE A 256 -6.66 -7.25 -10.43
C ILE A 256 -7.83 -7.84 -11.20
N SER A 257 -8.92 -7.10 -11.35
CA SER A 257 -10.14 -7.57 -12.02
C SER A 257 -9.98 -7.73 -13.54
N ASN A 258 -9.13 -6.90 -14.18
CA ASN A 258 -9.01 -6.85 -15.64
C ASN A 258 -7.68 -7.41 -16.17
N GLY A 259 -6.60 -7.32 -15.38
CA GLY A 259 -5.24 -7.76 -15.73
C GLY A 259 -4.75 -8.95 -14.92
N GLY A 260 -5.50 -9.31 -13.85
CA GLY A 260 -5.14 -10.38 -12.92
C GLY A 260 -4.21 -9.93 -11.79
N VAL A 261 -4.11 -10.76 -10.75
CA VAL A 261 -3.34 -10.46 -9.51
C VAL A 261 -1.86 -10.20 -9.82
N VAL A 262 -1.27 -10.95 -10.76
CA VAL A 262 0.14 -10.78 -11.16
C VAL A 262 0.39 -9.39 -11.75
N PHE A 263 -0.54 -8.88 -12.57
CA PHE A 263 -0.42 -7.54 -13.13
C PHE A 263 -0.57 -6.48 -12.03
N GLY A 264 -1.56 -6.62 -11.15
CA GLY A 264 -1.75 -5.70 -10.01
C GLY A 264 -0.53 -5.61 -9.10
N SER A 265 0.19 -6.71 -8.87
CA SER A 265 1.39 -6.71 -8.02
C SER A 265 2.57 -5.93 -8.61
N GLN A 266 2.56 -5.60 -9.91
CA GLN A 266 3.60 -4.76 -10.53
C GLN A 266 3.59 -3.31 -9.99
N VAL A 267 2.55 -2.89 -9.31
CA VAL A 267 2.47 -1.54 -8.73
C VAL A 267 3.63 -1.23 -7.78
N SER A 268 4.15 -2.23 -7.07
CA SER A 268 5.29 -2.07 -6.16
C SER A 268 6.56 -1.56 -6.86
N TYR A 269 6.74 -1.87 -8.15
CA TYR A 269 7.87 -1.35 -8.93
C TYR A 269 7.77 0.14 -9.25
N ILE A 270 6.57 0.70 -9.19
CA ILE A 270 6.30 2.11 -9.49
C ILE A 270 6.25 2.93 -8.20
N VAL A 271 5.67 2.39 -7.13
CA VAL A 271 5.50 3.11 -5.85
C VAL A 271 6.82 3.63 -5.30
N THR A 272 7.86 2.79 -5.23
CA THR A 272 9.12 3.16 -4.60
C THR A 272 9.87 4.26 -5.36
N PRO A 273 10.13 4.15 -6.68
CA PRO A 273 10.76 5.24 -7.42
C PRO A 273 9.88 6.50 -7.43
N ALA A 274 8.55 6.37 -7.53
CA ALA A 274 7.65 7.52 -7.46
C ALA A 274 7.73 8.24 -6.11
N ALA A 275 7.81 7.51 -5.00
CA ALA A 275 7.95 8.11 -3.67
C ALA A 275 9.27 8.89 -3.52
N ILE A 276 10.38 8.35 -4.06
CA ILE A 276 11.67 9.05 -4.08
C ILE A 276 11.57 10.33 -4.92
N ILE A 277 10.96 10.26 -6.10
CA ILE A 277 10.75 11.43 -6.96
C ILE A 277 9.90 12.49 -6.26
N TRP A 278 8.80 12.09 -5.60
CA TRP A 278 7.98 13.02 -4.83
C TRP A 278 8.71 13.61 -3.63
N GLY A 279 9.59 12.85 -2.96
CA GLY A 279 10.48 13.36 -1.91
C GLY A 279 11.41 14.47 -2.42
N ILE A 280 12.00 14.26 -3.61
CA ILE A 280 12.84 15.29 -4.25
C ILE A 280 12.01 16.52 -4.63
N VAL A 281 10.86 16.32 -5.31
CA VAL A 281 10.07 17.43 -5.88
C VAL A 281 9.35 18.24 -4.81
N LEU A 282 8.76 17.58 -3.80
CA LEU A 282 7.92 18.25 -2.81
C LEU A 282 8.66 18.64 -1.53
N LEU A 283 9.69 17.88 -1.17
CA LEU A 283 10.41 18.05 0.10
C LEU A 283 11.85 18.52 -0.09
N GLY A 284 12.35 18.60 -1.32
CA GLY A 284 13.73 18.98 -1.61
C GLY A 284 14.76 17.92 -1.16
N GLU A 285 14.35 16.66 -1.03
CA GLU A 285 15.25 15.59 -0.61
C GLU A 285 16.34 15.33 -1.66
N GLN A 286 17.53 14.97 -1.19
CA GLN A 286 18.66 14.70 -2.08
C GLN A 286 18.70 13.23 -2.47
N LEU A 287 18.86 12.96 -3.76
CA LEU A 287 19.11 11.61 -4.27
C LEU A 287 20.59 11.25 -4.02
N THR A 288 20.85 10.53 -2.94
CA THR A 288 22.21 10.06 -2.62
C THR A 288 22.56 8.77 -3.37
N LEU A 289 23.86 8.48 -3.45
CA LEU A 289 24.33 7.22 -4.06
C LEU A 289 23.76 5.99 -3.31
N GLY A 290 23.68 6.06 -1.98
CA GLY A 290 23.11 4.98 -1.16
C GLY A 290 21.65 4.71 -1.50
N ILE A 291 20.81 5.75 -1.60
CA ILE A 291 19.42 5.62 -2.01
C ILE A 291 19.31 5.03 -3.42
N SER A 292 20.16 5.48 -4.36
CA SER A 292 20.16 4.99 -5.74
C SER A 292 20.52 3.51 -5.84
N ILE A 293 21.55 3.06 -5.11
CA ILE A 293 21.95 1.64 -5.07
C ILE A 293 20.87 0.81 -4.38
N SER A 294 20.34 1.28 -3.25
CA SER A 294 19.26 0.59 -2.54
C SER A 294 18.01 0.43 -3.42
N LEU A 295 17.62 1.49 -4.17
CA LEU A 295 16.53 1.42 -5.13
C LEU A 295 16.78 0.36 -6.22
N ALA A 296 17.98 0.34 -6.80
CA ALA A 296 18.33 -0.64 -7.83
C ALA A 296 18.26 -2.09 -7.31
N LEU A 297 18.75 -2.34 -6.09
CA LEU A 297 18.69 -3.66 -5.45
C LEU A 297 17.24 -4.06 -5.13
N ILE A 298 16.41 -3.15 -4.63
CA ILE A 298 14.98 -3.39 -4.38
C ILE A 298 14.27 -3.78 -5.68
N LEU A 299 14.47 -3.02 -6.75
CA LEU A 299 13.83 -3.32 -8.04
C LEU A 299 14.29 -4.67 -8.61
N ALA A 300 15.58 -4.98 -8.50
CA ALA A 300 16.10 -6.29 -8.88
C ALA A 300 15.52 -7.42 -8.01
N GLY A 301 15.43 -7.20 -6.69
CA GLY A 301 14.84 -8.14 -5.75
C GLY A 301 13.37 -8.42 -6.05
N LEU A 302 12.58 -7.38 -6.28
CA LEU A 302 11.17 -7.50 -6.69
C LEU A 302 11.02 -8.27 -8.01
N ALA A 303 11.93 -8.07 -8.99
CA ALA A 303 11.91 -8.81 -10.26
C ALA A 303 12.08 -10.32 -10.07
N LEU A 304 12.79 -10.77 -9.03
CA LEU A 304 12.97 -12.18 -8.70
C LEU A 304 11.77 -12.80 -7.95
N ILE A 305 10.95 -12.00 -7.29
CA ILE A 305 9.82 -12.43 -6.42
C ILE A 305 8.51 -12.57 -7.20
N LYS A 306 8.51 -12.68 -8.50
CA LYS A 306 7.28 -12.75 -9.32
C LYS A 306 6.24 -13.72 -8.74
N PRO A 307 4.96 -13.31 -8.62
CA PRO A 307 3.89 -14.18 -8.19
C PRO A 307 3.76 -15.42 -9.09
N ASN A 308 3.40 -16.57 -8.51
CA ASN A 308 3.20 -17.78 -9.30
C ASN A 308 1.82 -17.73 -10.00
N PRO A 309 1.76 -17.63 -11.35
CA PRO A 309 0.50 -17.51 -12.09
C PRO A 309 -0.40 -18.76 -12.01
N LYS A 310 0.11 -19.87 -11.50
CA LYS A 310 -0.61 -21.17 -11.46
C LYS A 310 -1.54 -21.33 -10.26
N ARG A 311 -1.54 -20.45 -9.29
CA ARG A 311 -2.47 -20.49 -8.16
C ARG A 311 -3.68 -19.59 -8.46
N ARG A 312 -4.66 -20.12 -9.20
CA ARG A 312 -6.05 -19.69 -9.06
C ARG A 312 -6.41 -19.87 -7.59
N SER A 313 -6.98 -18.84 -6.97
CA SER A 313 -7.58 -18.94 -5.65
C SER A 313 -8.36 -20.26 -5.56
N GLY A 314 -7.91 -21.19 -4.70
CA GLY A 314 -8.68 -22.39 -4.39
C GLY A 314 -10.07 -21.99 -3.90
N PRO A 315 -11.05 -22.88 -3.97
CA PRO A 315 -12.38 -22.60 -3.46
C PRO A 315 -12.27 -22.17 -2.00
N PRO A 316 -13.14 -21.25 -1.55
CA PRO A 316 -13.15 -20.82 -0.15
C PRO A 316 -13.30 -22.05 0.72
N VAL A 317 -12.43 -22.17 1.70
CA VAL A 317 -12.55 -23.18 2.76
C VAL A 317 -13.85 -22.88 3.47
N GLY A 318 -14.78 -23.86 3.43
CA GLY A 318 -16.13 -23.80 3.97
C GLY A 318 -16.17 -23.61 5.49
#